data_e621344480ecd6133050fd087b0d0e3d
#
_entry.id   e621344480ecd6133050fd087b0d0e3d
#
_cell.length_a   1.000
_cell.length_b   1.000
_cell.length_c   1.000
_cell.angle_alpha   90.00
_cell.angle_beta   90.00
_cell.angle_gamma   90.00
#
_symmetry.space_group_name_H-M   'P 1'
#
loop_
_entity.id
_entity.type
_entity.pdbx_description
1 polymer ?
#
loop_
_entity_poly.entity_id
_entity_poly.type
_entity_poly.pdbx_seq_one_letter_code
_entity_poly.pdbx_strand_id
1 'polypeptide(L)' 'EAAVDEVIAANPAEVEAYRGGKTKLISFFVGQIMRATKGKANPALVNELLAKKL' A
#
# COMPACT_ATOMS: atom_id res chain seq x y z
N GLU A 1 -3.25 6.32 -7.66
CA GLU A 1 -3.66 5.19 -8.47
C GLU A 1 -4.78 4.39 -7.81
N ALA A 2 -5.72 3.89 -8.60
CA ALA A 2 -6.91 3.22 -8.06
C ALA A 2 -6.57 2.00 -7.19
N ALA A 3 -5.60 1.20 -7.60
CA ALA A 3 -5.24 0.00 -6.84
C ALA A 3 -4.69 0.36 -5.45
N VAL A 4 -3.88 1.41 -5.37
CA VAL A 4 -3.35 1.90 -4.10
C VAL A 4 -4.48 2.37 -3.20
N ASP A 5 -5.39 3.15 -3.75
CA ASP A 5 -6.54 3.66 -3.00
C ASP A 5 -7.44 2.54 -2.50
N GLU A 6 -7.68 1.54 -3.35
CA GLU A 6 -8.49 0.37 -2.98
C GLU A 6 -7.87 -0.40 -1.81
N VAL A 7 -6.58 -0.64 -1.86
CA VAL A 7 -5.88 -1.37 -0.81
C VAL A 7 -5.93 -0.59 0.50
N ILE A 8 -5.71 0.71 0.44
CA ILE A 8 -5.78 1.56 1.63
C ILE A 8 -7.20 1.53 2.23
N ALA A 9 -8.20 1.65 1.39
CA ALA A 9 -9.60 1.64 1.85
C ALA A 9 -10.01 0.28 2.43
N ALA A 10 -9.45 -0.81 1.90
CA ALA A 10 -9.78 -2.15 2.36
C ALA A 10 -9.05 -2.54 3.65
N ASN A 11 -8.00 -1.82 4.01
CA ASN A 11 -7.16 -2.15 5.17
C ASN A 11 -6.94 -0.95 6.09
N PRO A 12 -8.01 -0.35 6.62
CA PRO A 12 -7.88 0.86 7.44
C PRO A 12 -7.09 0.62 8.73
N ALA A 13 -7.21 -0.56 9.33
CA ALA A 13 -6.48 -0.88 10.56
C ALA A 13 -4.98 -0.92 10.31
N GLU A 14 -4.56 -1.48 9.18
CA GLU A 14 -3.16 -1.55 8.80
C GLU A 14 -2.60 -0.17 8.46
N VAL A 15 -3.43 0.68 7.87
CA VAL A 15 -3.04 2.07 7.58
C VAL A 15 -2.74 2.80 8.90
N GLU A 16 -3.60 2.65 9.88
CA GLU A 16 -3.39 3.27 11.18
C GLU A 16 -2.14 2.73 11.87
N ALA A 17 -1.92 1.42 11.79
CA ALA A 17 -0.74 0.79 12.36
C ALA A 17 0.54 1.32 11.70
N TYR A 18 0.52 1.47 10.39
CA TYR A 18 1.65 2.04 9.65
C TYR A 18 1.94 3.46 10.12
N ARG A 19 0.90 4.28 10.23
CA ARG A 19 1.05 5.66 10.71
C ARG A 19 1.55 5.73 12.14
N GLY A 20 1.22 4.71 12.93
CA GLY A 20 1.69 4.60 14.31
C GLY A 20 3.13 4.16 14.46
N GLY A 21 3.82 3.86 13.37
CA GLY A 21 5.23 3.51 13.40
C GLY A 21 5.58 2.13 12.85
N LYS A 22 4.59 1.32 12.48
CA LYS A 22 4.85 -0.01 11.93
C LYS A 22 5.18 0.08 10.44
N THR A 23 6.36 0.59 10.15
CA THR A 23 6.79 0.84 8.77
C THR A 23 6.94 -0.43 7.93
N LYS A 24 7.06 -1.60 8.60
CA LYS A 24 7.11 -2.88 7.88
C LYS A 24 5.83 -3.18 7.10
N LEU A 25 4.73 -2.54 7.45
CA LEU A 25 3.47 -2.71 6.75
C LEU A 25 3.52 -2.19 5.31
N ILE A 26 4.50 -1.38 4.98
CA ILE A 26 4.67 -0.93 3.59
C ILE A 26 4.82 -2.12 2.65
N SER A 27 5.57 -3.14 3.06
CA SER A 27 5.72 -4.36 2.28
C SER A 27 4.40 -5.10 2.12
N PHE A 28 3.59 -5.11 3.17
CA PHE A 28 2.25 -5.69 3.11
C PHE A 28 1.40 -4.98 2.06
N PHE A 29 1.39 -3.66 2.08
CA PHE A 29 0.61 -2.89 1.11
C PHE A 29 1.11 -3.10 -0.31
N VAL A 30 2.40 -3.10 -0.50
CA VAL A 30 2.99 -3.37 -1.82
C VAL A 30 2.54 -4.73 -2.33
N GLY A 31 2.62 -5.75 -1.48
CA GLY A 31 2.16 -7.10 -1.82
C GLY A 31 0.70 -7.15 -2.21
N GLN A 32 -0.16 -6.46 -1.47
CA GLN A 32 -1.59 -6.41 -1.77
C GLN A 32 -1.86 -5.72 -3.12
N ILE A 33 -1.16 -4.63 -3.37
CA ILE A 33 -1.31 -3.89 -4.62
C ILE A 33 -0.83 -4.73 -5.80
N MET A 34 0.30 -5.41 -5.65
CA MET A 34 0.82 -6.29 -6.69
C MET A 34 -0.16 -7.42 -7.00
N ARG A 35 -0.82 -7.97 -5.98
CA ARG A 35 -1.86 -8.98 -6.18
C ARG A 35 -3.07 -8.41 -6.91
N ALA A 36 -3.50 -7.23 -6.51
CA ALA A 36 -4.67 -6.59 -7.11
C ALA A 36 -4.44 -6.27 -8.59
N THR A 37 -3.19 -5.94 -8.95
CA THR A 37 -2.82 -5.60 -10.32
C THR A 37 -2.19 -6.76 -11.07
N LYS A 38 -2.11 -7.93 -10.44
CA LYS A 38 -1.49 -9.14 -11.00
C LYS A 38 -0.05 -8.92 -11.45
N GLY A 39 0.69 -8.17 -10.64
CA GLY A 39 2.09 -7.89 -10.90
C GLY A 39 2.35 -6.79 -11.92
N LYS A 40 1.32 -6.10 -12.38
CA LYS A 40 1.47 -5.02 -13.37
C LYS A 40 1.90 -3.69 -12.75
N ALA A 41 1.70 -3.52 -11.45
CA ALA A 41 2.10 -2.29 -10.77
C ALA A 41 3.62 -2.24 -10.63
N ASN A 42 4.17 -1.03 -10.72
CA ASN A 42 5.59 -0.81 -10.51
C ASN A 42 5.84 -0.68 -8.99
N PRO A 43 6.61 -1.60 -8.37
CA PRO A 43 6.84 -1.55 -6.92
C PRO A 43 7.44 -0.24 -6.44
N ALA A 44 8.35 0.33 -7.19
CA ALA A 44 8.96 1.61 -6.83
C ALA A 44 7.93 2.73 -6.80
N LEU A 45 7.05 2.75 -7.80
CA LEU A 45 5.98 3.73 -7.88
C LEU A 45 4.94 3.52 -6.77
N VAL A 46 4.64 2.26 -6.47
CA VAL A 46 3.73 1.91 -5.39
C VAL A 46 4.26 2.41 -4.06
N ASN A 47 5.54 2.19 -3.78
CA ASN A 47 6.18 2.70 -2.57
C ASN A 47 6.06 4.22 -2.47
N GLU A 48 6.29 4.91 -3.58
CA GLU A 48 6.19 6.35 -3.63
C GLU A 48 4.78 6.83 -3.34
N LEU A 49 3.79 6.20 -3.97
CA LEU A 49 2.39 6.55 -3.77
C LEU A 49 1.94 6.28 -2.34
N LEU A 50 2.37 5.17 -1.76
CA LEU A 50 2.05 4.85 -0.37
C LEU A 50 2.66 5.89 0.57
N ALA A 51 3.89 6.28 0.33
CA ALA A 51 4.54 7.30 1.15
C ALA A 51 3.80 8.63 1.11
N LYS A 52 3.22 8.96 -0.03
CA LYS A 52 2.44 10.19 -0.19
C LYS A 52 1.06 10.10 0.46
N LYS A 53 0.43 8.94 0.37
CA LYS A 53 -0.94 8.76 0.85
C LYS A 53 -1.01 8.37 2.33
N LEU A 54 0.02 7.77 2.83
CA LEU A 54 0.12 7.37 4.24
C LEU A 54 1.00 8.33 5.01
#